data_08b7ee7d632fb9fc433f4e2e11220ae9
#
_entry.id   08b7ee7d632fb9fc433f4e2e11220ae9
#
_cell.length_a   1.000
_cell.length_b   1.000
_cell.length_c   1.000
_cell.angle_alpha   90.00
_cell.angle_beta   90.00
_cell.angle_gamma   90.00
#
_symmetry.space_group_name_H-M   'P 1'
#
loop_
_entity.id
_entity.type
_entity.pdbx_description
1 polymer ?
#
loop_
_entity_poly.entity_id
_entity_poly.type
_entity_poly.pdbx_seq_one_letter_code
_entity_poly.pdbx_strand_id
1 'polypeptide(L)'
;MKKNFLFCLIALFLMAACNNDIDDKISKKKTNPRTNTTPNAADQRITITPLTDSSSEALGGRQRGSDPNDLPSAYNFNRQVLITFSDTDVRVEGAGSITVHKNQAHLSLSSSEQNVEYILSGHSSSGSFNINSAHPYKLTLQNLNLTHDNAVIKLNNTEKAFLNIPAGTSSSLTCNIFSSDDENIAAIYSLGTLILTGAGNLSLQTEKASGIFCQKTLRVALSAEALLNINADKDALRAKNAYIGDGGSLTLNTQGARNGNHTISVINGYIIINQGNYTLNAKSNALTAASSQQTIDPYITINGGTFSISAWTKGIASPSIITLSNANMNINSIDFALQGDKGIYINQGKYFIESTSKNAIKSNLLFTLTAGRTFLRSGGTETPINVPSSGTFEIKAGTLLAIGGRPEQMATLKEGSQTTFAFSHNFPSHTLLHLREGEREVLTYSLSYLSCDYLLFTSGKLLPNKRYDLYQGGTVTEGVEENKLYKSGCYKAGTLVTFFTTNKTLNP
;
A
#
# COMPACT_ATOMS: atom_id res chain seq x y z
N MET A 1 43.04 41.40 20.00
CA MET A 1 42.44 42.25 21.02
C MET A 1 40.95 42.22 20.93
N LYS A 2 40.32 41.91 22.06
CA LYS A 2 38.89 42.03 22.43
C LYS A 2 37.85 41.14 21.72
N LYS A 3 37.47 40.14 22.50
CA LYS A 3 36.24 39.37 22.57
C LYS A 3 35.02 40.27 22.62
N ASN A 4 33.95 39.91 21.94
CA ASN A 4 32.60 40.22 22.41
C ASN A 4 31.73 38.97 22.29
N PHE A 5 31.41 38.42 23.47
CA PHE A 5 30.36 37.46 23.72
C PHE A 5 29.03 38.20 23.59
N LEU A 6 28.14 37.69 22.73
CA LEU A 6 26.76 38.13 22.76
C LEU A 6 25.90 37.04 23.41
N PHE A 7 25.41 37.36 24.58
CA PHE A 7 24.41 36.63 25.36
C PHE A 7 23.12 36.55 24.56
N CYS A 8 22.70 35.35 24.18
CA CYS A 8 21.31 35.11 23.72
C CYS A 8 20.42 34.94 24.96
N LEU A 9 19.65 35.96 25.26
CA LEU A 9 18.61 35.98 26.28
C LEU A 9 17.48 35.06 25.78
N ILE A 10 17.26 33.94 26.50
CA ILE A 10 16.11 33.07 26.25
C ILE A 10 14.91 33.76 26.91
N ALA A 11 14.11 34.44 26.12
CA ALA A 11 12.79 34.89 26.52
C ALA A 11 11.85 33.67 26.53
N LEU A 12 11.52 33.20 27.75
CA LEU A 12 10.45 32.24 27.98
C LEU A 12 9.13 32.95 27.72
N PHE A 13 8.64 32.91 26.48
CA PHE A 13 7.24 33.23 26.22
C PHE A 13 6.40 32.02 26.59
N LEU A 14 5.60 32.15 27.61
CA LEU A 14 4.43 31.31 27.89
C LEU A 14 3.45 31.53 26.69
N MET A 15 3.60 30.77 25.66
CA MET A 15 2.57 30.67 24.63
C MET A 15 1.46 29.79 25.19
N ALA A 16 0.30 30.39 25.42
CA ALA A 16 -0.95 29.64 25.52
C ALA A 16 -1.23 29.09 24.12
N ALA A 17 -0.61 27.96 23.79
CA ALA A 17 -0.87 27.26 22.56
C ALA A 17 -2.31 26.73 22.60
N CYS A 18 -3.11 27.08 21.63
CA CYS A 18 -4.31 26.31 21.30
C CYS A 18 -3.85 24.90 20.88
N ASN A 19 -3.76 24.01 21.84
CA ASN A 19 -3.25 22.65 21.64
C ASN A 19 -4.34 21.83 20.98
N ASN A 20 -4.30 21.74 19.66
CA ASN A 20 -5.13 20.85 18.84
C ASN A 20 -4.47 19.49 18.67
N ASP A 21 -4.04 18.90 19.79
CA ASP A 21 -3.52 17.53 19.81
C ASP A 21 -4.67 16.55 19.56
N ILE A 22 -4.89 16.24 18.30
CA ILE A 22 -6.05 15.44 17.86
C ILE A 22 -5.92 13.98 18.27
N ASP A 23 -4.73 13.43 18.53
CA ASP A 23 -4.63 11.98 18.72
C ASP A 23 -3.57 11.42 19.70
N ASP A 24 -2.62 12.19 20.17
CA ASP A 24 -1.57 11.59 21.01
C ASP A 24 -1.98 11.35 22.48
N LYS A 25 -3.16 11.80 22.90
CA LYS A 25 -3.64 11.60 24.28
C LYS A 25 -4.45 10.34 24.53
N ILE A 26 -4.79 9.57 23.48
CA ILE A 26 -5.56 8.32 23.67
C ILE A 26 -4.66 7.18 24.16
N SER A 27 -3.36 7.25 23.97
CA SER A 27 -2.44 6.16 24.36
C SER A 27 -1.83 6.24 25.77
N LYS A 28 -2.07 7.34 26.53
CA LYS A 28 -1.46 7.51 27.87
C LYS A 28 -2.46 7.88 28.95
N LYS A 29 -3.52 7.10 29.10
CA LYS A 29 -4.27 7.11 30.35
C LYS A 29 -3.67 6.08 31.29
N LYS A 30 -2.91 6.55 32.31
CA LYS A 30 -2.47 5.72 33.42
C LYS A 30 -3.69 5.07 34.05
N THR A 31 -3.75 3.77 34.00
CA THR A 31 -4.76 2.93 34.64
C THR A 31 -4.56 2.97 36.14
N ASN A 32 -5.51 3.52 36.88
CA ASN A 32 -5.68 3.20 38.29
C ASN A 32 -6.19 1.77 38.41
N PRO A 33 -5.64 0.93 39.28
CA PRO A 33 -6.07 -0.45 39.41
C PRO A 33 -7.35 -0.52 40.26
N ARG A 34 -8.50 -0.61 39.60
CA ARG A 34 -9.71 -1.23 40.19
C ARG A 34 -10.83 -1.38 39.17
N THR A 35 -11.33 -2.59 39.18
CA THR A 35 -12.54 -3.16 38.57
C THR A 35 -12.33 -3.91 37.25
N ASN A 36 -12.75 -5.17 37.32
CA ASN A 36 -12.95 -6.03 36.17
C ASN A 36 -13.87 -5.35 35.14
N THR A 37 -13.27 -4.64 34.22
CA THR A 37 -13.93 -4.21 33.01
C THR A 37 -13.42 -5.09 31.87
N THR A 38 -14.32 -5.76 31.22
CA THR A 38 -14.15 -6.33 29.88
C THR A 38 -13.24 -5.42 29.04
N PRO A 39 -12.23 -5.96 28.34
CA PRO A 39 -11.34 -5.15 27.52
C PRO A 39 -12.15 -4.24 26.62
N ASN A 40 -11.82 -2.97 26.61
CA ASN A 40 -12.45 -1.97 25.78
C ASN A 40 -12.42 -2.45 24.32
N ALA A 41 -13.56 -2.51 23.63
CA ALA A 41 -13.66 -2.99 22.26
C ALA A 41 -12.71 -2.29 21.27
N ALA A 42 -12.13 -1.15 21.65
CA ALA A 42 -11.13 -0.41 20.89
C ALA A 42 -9.77 -1.15 20.78
N ASP A 43 -9.44 -2.02 21.74
CA ASP A 43 -8.17 -2.76 21.76
C ASP A 43 -8.29 -4.17 21.18
N GLN A 44 -9.49 -4.61 20.86
CA GLN A 44 -9.70 -5.90 20.21
C GLN A 44 -9.38 -5.80 18.72
N ARG A 45 -8.20 -6.27 18.36
CA ARG A 45 -7.91 -6.64 16.97
C ARG A 45 -9.00 -7.58 16.49
N ILE A 46 -9.86 -7.12 15.58
CA ILE A 46 -10.76 -8.04 14.92
C ILE A 46 -9.90 -9.05 14.17
N THR A 47 -10.01 -10.29 14.58
CA THR A 47 -9.56 -11.40 13.78
C THR A 47 -10.45 -11.41 12.57
N ILE A 48 -9.88 -11.10 11.39
CA ILE A 48 -10.64 -11.10 10.17
C ILE A 48 -10.96 -12.53 9.86
N THR A 49 -12.19 -12.88 10.11
CA THR A 49 -12.74 -14.10 9.61
C THR A 49 -13.34 -13.74 8.26
N PRO A 50 -12.89 -14.34 7.16
CA PRO A 50 -13.55 -14.17 5.89
C PRO A 50 -15.01 -14.51 6.08
N LEU A 51 -15.90 -13.74 5.45
CA LEU A 51 -17.34 -14.00 5.50
C LEU A 51 -17.73 -15.36 4.94
N THR A 52 -16.86 -15.93 4.15
CA THR A 52 -16.98 -17.29 3.68
C THR A 52 -15.72 -18.02 4.12
N ASP A 53 -15.87 -19.05 4.93
CA ASP A 53 -14.79 -19.96 5.34
C ASP A 53 -14.10 -20.68 4.18
N SER A 54 -14.23 -20.17 2.99
CA SER A 54 -13.98 -20.95 1.79
C SER A 54 -12.53 -20.97 1.37
N SER A 55 -11.65 -20.14 1.95
CA SER A 55 -10.26 -20.20 1.52
C SER A 55 -9.30 -20.28 2.68
N SER A 56 -8.59 -21.39 2.71
CA SER A 56 -7.41 -21.56 3.56
C SER A 56 -6.36 -20.46 3.34
N GLU A 57 -6.39 -19.80 2.18
CA GLU A 57 -5.54 -18.67 1.84
C GLU A 57 -5.91 -17.39 2.58
N ALA A 58 -7.18 -17.08 2.72
CA ALA A 58 -7.61 -15.91 3.48
C ALA A 58 -7.33 -16.07 4.98
N LEU A 59 -7.46 -17.28 5.51
CA LEU A 59 -7.11 -17.62 6.89
C LEU A 59 -5.60 -17.79 7.07
N GLY A 60 -4.95 -18.47 6.14
CA GLY A 60 -3.52 -18.77 6.16
C GLY A 60 -2.62 -17.65 5.64
N GLY A 61 -3.18 -16.65 4.96
CA GLY A 61 -2.41 -15.58 4.32
C GLY A 61 -1.52 -14.77 5.26
N ARG A 62 -1.92 -14.61 6.52
CA ARG A 62 -1.10 -13.95 7.54
C ARG A 62 0.11 -14.78 7.96
N GLN A 63 0.04 -16.09 7.87
CA GLN A 63 1.12 -17.00 8.24
C GLN A 63 2.04 -17.29 7.04
N ARG A 64 1.54 -17.14 5.81
CA ARG A 64 2.31 -17.39 4.58
C ARG A 64 3.34 -16.33 4.26
N GLY A 65 3.23 -15.13 4.83
CA GLY A 65 4.27 -14.11 4.72
C GLY A 65 5.59 -14.46 5.41
N SER A 66 5.63 -15.49 6.25
CA SER A 66 6.76 -15.82 7.10
C SER A 66 7.24 -17.27 6.93
N ASP A 67 7.22 -17.82 5.70
CA ASP A 67 7.84 -19.12 5.43
C ASP A 67 9.38 -19.00 5.62
N PRO A 68 9.97 -19.68 6.63
CA PRO A 68 11.40 -19.62 6.88
C PRO A 68 12.22 -20.17 5.70
N ASN A 69 11.65 -21.03 4.87
CA ASN A 69 12.28 -21.53 3.66
C ASN A 69 12.31 -20.52 2.51
N ASP A 70 11.73 -19.34 2.70
CA ASP A 70 11.86 -18.22 1.77
C ASP A 70 13.00 -17.26 2.11
N LEU A 71 13.84 -17.63 3.07
CA LEU A 71 15.03 -16.85 3.41
C LEU A 71 16.28 -17.49 2.79
N PRO A 72 17.18 -16.70 2.17
CA PRO A 72 18.45 -17.25 1.66
C PRO A 72 19.29 -17.94 2.74
N SER A 73 19.13 -17.53 4.00
CA SER A 73 19.80 -18.15 5.16
C SER A 73 19.35 -19.59 5.47
N ALA A 74 18.23 -20.02 4.91
CA ALA A 74 17.79 -21.42 4.99
C ALA A 74 18.58 -22.34 4.03
N TYR A 75 19.42 -21.78 3.17
CA TYR A 75 20.19 -22.48 2.16
C TYR A 75 21.69 -22.19 2.34
N ASN A 76 22.53 -23.13 1.93
CA ASN A 76 23.98 -22.96 1.97
C ASN A 76 24.54 -22.76 0.56
N PHE A 77 24.46 -21.54 0.02
CA PHE A 77 24.98 -21.18 -1.31
C PHE A 77 26.51 -20.99 -1.26
N ASN A 78 27.24 -22.09 -1.12
CA ASN A 78 28.70 -22.08 -0.91
C ASN A 78 29.53 -22.22 -2.20
N ARG A 79 28.91 -22.56 -3.32
CA ARG A 79 29.55 -22.64 -4.63
C ARG A 79 29.22 -21.37 -5.43
N GLN A 80 30.24 -20.69 -5.92
CA GLN A 80 30.06 -19.46 -6.69
C GLN A 80 30.43 -19.67 -8.17
N VAL A 81 29.61 -19.08 -9.03
CA VAL A 81 29.85 -18.94 -10.47
C VAL A 81 29.88 -17.44 -10.79
N LEU A 82 31.02 -16.94 -11.24
CA LEU A 82 31.20 -15.53 -11.59
C LEU A 82 30.88 -15.31 -13.06
N ILE A 83 30.05 -14.34 -13.34
CA ILE A 83 29.56 -14.01 -14.68
C ILE A 83 29.77 -12.52 -14.92
N THR A 84 30.64 -12.20 -15.87
CA THR A 84 30.96 -10.81 -16.21
C THR A 84 30.57 -10.51 -17.64
N PHE A 85 29.64 -9.59 -17.81
CA PHE A 85 29.18 -9.13 -19.12
C PHE A 85 30.05 -8.01 -19.66
N SER A 86 30.25 -8.03 -20.96
CA SER A 86 30.77 -6.92 -21.77
C SER A 86 29.87 -6.72 -22.97
N ASP A 87 30.07 -5.67 -23.77
CA ASP A 87 29.20 -5.39 -24.93
C ASP A 87 29.14 -6.52 -25.95
N THR A 88 30.22 -7.27 -26.11
CA THR A 88 30.36 -8.28 -27.16
C THR A 88 30.52 -9.70 -26.65
N ASP A 89 30.70 -9.94 -25.35
CA ASP A 89 30.92 -11.27 -24.79
C ASP A 89 30.49 -11.34 -23.33
N VAL A 90 30.38 -12.58 -22.85
CA VAL A 90 30.17 -12.88 -21.43
C VAL A 90 31.18 -13.90 -20.95
N ARG A 91 31.91 -13.58 -19.90
CA ARG A 91 32.89 -14.46 -19.26
C ARG A 91 32.22 -15.21 -18.11
N VAL A 92 32.43 -16.52 -18.05
CA VAL A 92 31.92 -17.39 -16.98
C VAL A 92 33.08 -18.12 -16.33
N GLU A 93 33.20 -17.99 -15.00
CA GLU A 93 34.22 -18.65 -14.19
C GLU A 93 33.57 -19.51 -13.12
N GLY A 94 34.14 -20.64 -12.78
CA GLY A 94 33.63 -21.55 -11.75
C GLY A 94 32.44 -22.42 -12.19
N ALA A 95 32.15 -22.50 -13.50
CA ALA A 95 31.01 -23.27 -14.01
C ALA A 95 31.06 -24.76 -13.66
N GLY A 96 32.26 -25.40 -13.71
CA GLY A 96 32.41 -26.84 -13.39
C GLY A 96 31.55 -27.71 -14.31
N SER A 97 30.60 -28.44 -13.75
CA SER A 97 29.68 -29.34 -14.46
C SER A 97 28.43 -28.60 -15.03
N ILE A 98 28.29 -27.30 -14.82
CA ILE A 98 27.18 -26.50 -15.35
C ILE A 98 27.38 -26.33 -16.85
N THR A 99 26.36 -26.63 -17.65
CA THR A 99 26.40 -26.45 -19.09
C THR A 99 26.25 -24.95 -19.41
N VAL A 100 27.20 -24.43 -20.19
CA VAL A 100 27.29 -23.01 -20.57
C VAL A 100 27.12 -22.86 -22.07
N HIS A 101 26.09 -22.11 -22.48
CA HIS A 101 25.90 -21.72 -23.89
C HIS A 101 25.99 -20.20 -23.97
N LYS A 102 26.90 -19.73 -24.82
CA LYS A 102 27.11 -18.29 -25.07
C LYS A 102 26.88 -17.98 -26.55
N ASN A 103 26.26 -16.84 -26.78
CA ASN A 103 26.20 -16.21 -28.09
C ASN A 103 26.37 -14.70 -27.88
N GLN A 104 27.59 -14.20 -28.10
CA GLN A 104 27.98 -12.83 -27.73
C GLN A 104 27.68 -12.59 -26.23
N ALA A 105 27.00 -11.52 -25.86
CA ALA A 105 26.57 -11.21 -24.50
C ALA A 105 25.27 -11.94 -24.07
N HIS A 106 24.80 -12.94 -24.81
CA HIS A 106 23.68 -13.75 -24.39
C HIS A 106 24.15 -15.06 -23.76
N LEU A 107 23.81 -15.27 -22.49
CA LEU A 107 24.20 -16.43 -21.71
C LEU A 107 23.01 -17.30 -21.37
N SER A 108 23.13 -18.60 -21.65
CA SER A 108 22.19 -19.61 -21.13
C SER A 108 22.93 -20.66 -20.32
N LEU A 109 22.46 -20.91 -19.12
CA LEU A 109 22.99 -21.94 -18.22
C LEU A 109 21.98 -23.06 -18.00
N SER A 110 22.48 -24.31 -17.95
CA SER A 110 21.70 -25.47 -17.48
C SER A 110 22.45 -26.15 -16.34
N SER A 111 21.81 -26.28 -15.17
CA SER A 111 22.45 -26.74 -13.96
C SER A 111 21.58 -27.78 -13.22
N SER A 112 22.19 -28.87 -12.84
CA SER A 112 21.67 -29.84 -11.85
C SER A 112 22.36 -29.70 -10.49
N GLU A 113 23.24 -28.73 -10.34
CA GLU A 113 24.01 -28.46 -9.14
C GLU A 113 23.17 -27.80 -8.04
N GLN A 114 23.45 -28.21 -6.79
CA GLN A 114 22.84 -27.59 -5.61
C GLN A 114 23.73 -26.51 -4.99
N ASN A 115 23.13 -25.64 -4.19
CA ASN A 115 23.84 -24.66 -3.37
C ASN A 115 24.71 -23.68 -4.18
N VAL A 116 24.25 -23.29 -5.36
CA VAL A 116 24.99 -22.40 -6.26
C VAL A 116 24.51 -20.96 -6.11
N GLU A 117 25.47 -20.06 -5.99
CA GLU A 117 25.30 -18.63 -6.18
C GLU A 117 25.88 -18.21 -7.52
N TYR A 118 25.08 -17.63 -8.38
CA TYR A 118 25.50 -17.01 -9.65
C TYR A 118 25.64 -15.51 -9.41
N ILE A 119 26.86 -14.97 -9.61
CA ILE A 119 27.15 -13.55 -9.40
C ILE A 119 27.32 -12.89 -10.76
N LEU A 120 26.36 -12.03 -11.10
CA LEU A 120 26.30 -11.31 -12.38
C LEU A 120 26.82 -9.88 -12.20
N SER A 121 27.74 -9.48 -13.05
CA SER A 121 28.33 -8.14 -13.06
C SER A 121 28.60 -7.66 -14.48
N GLY A 122 28.99 -6.38 -14.61
CA GLY A 122 29.37 -5.77 -15.89
C GLY A 122 28.21 -5.15 -16.65
N HIS A 123 28.40 -4.93 -17.94
CA HIS A 123 27.41 -4.24 -18.76
C HIS A 123 27.35 -4.81 -20.17
N SER A 124 26.18 -4.68 -20.79
CA SER A 124 26.00 -4.91 -22.23
C SER A 124 24.78 -4.16 -22.73
N SER A 125 24.93 -3.52 -23.90
CA SER A 125 23.83 -2.85 -24.61
C SER A 125 22.95 -3.85 -25.39
N SER A 126 23.38 -5.13 -25.49
CA SER A 126 22.59 -6.23 -26.07
C SER A 126 22.95 -7.53 -25.35
N GLY A 127 22.55 -7.66 -24.08
CA GLY A 127 22.90 -8.80 -23.24
C GLY A 127 21.70 -9.42 -22.53
N SER A 128 21.73 -10.74 -22.35
CA SER A 128 20.68 -11.44 -21.60
C SER A 128 21.23 -12.63 -20.81
N PHE A 129 20.54 -12.94 -19.71
CA PHE A 129 20.84 -14.08 -18.87
C PHE A 129 19.63 -15.02 -18.79
N ASN A 130 19.86 -16.27 -19.13
CA ASN A 130 18.86 -17.34 -19.04
C ASN A 130 19.43 -18.49 -18.18
N ILE A 131 18.64 -19.02 -17.27
CA ILE A 131 19.05 -20.17 -16.46
C ILE A 131 17.92 -21.19 -16.35
N ASN A 132 18.27 -22.46 -16.54
CA ASN A 132 17.46 -23.61 -16.23
C ASN A 132 18.16 -24.37 -15.09
N SER A 133 17.61 -24.36 -13.87
CA SER A 133 18.16 -25.04 -12.70
C SER A 133 17.18 -26.04 -12.13
N ALA A 134 17.66 -27.22 -11.79
CA ALA A 134 16.87 -28.26 -11.13
C ALA A 134 16.66 -27.99 -9.62
N HIS A 135 17.47 -27.09 -9.04
CA HIS A 135 17.48 -26.81 -7.60
C HIS A 135 17.35 -25.32 -7.32
N PRO A 136 16.95 -24.94 -6.10
CA PRO A 136 17.02 -23.55 -5.65
C PRO A 136 18.43 -22.98 -5.76
N TYR A 137 18.52 -21.73 -6.17
CA TYR A 137 19.80 -21.03 -6.33
C TYR A 137 19.68 -19.55 -5.95
N LYS A 138 20.83 -18.94 -5.74
CA LYS A 138 20.96 -17.50 -5.50
C LYS A 138 21.54 -16.84 -6.75
N LEU A 139 20.88 -15.78 -7.21
CA LEU A 139 21.33 -14.92 -8.29
C LEU A 139 21.67 -13.55 -7.70
N THR A 140 22.93 -13.19 -7.69
CA THR A 140 23.42 -11.92 -7.13
C THR A 140 23.72 -10.93 -8.25
N LEU A 141 23.08 -9.75 -8.22
CA LEU A 141 23.32 -8.67 -9.18
C LEU A 141 24.32 -7.68 -8.57
N GLN A 142 25.54 -7.67 -9.09
CA GLN A 142 26.62 -6.83 -8.59
C GLN A 142 27.01 -5.77 -9.61
N ASN A 143 26.35 -4.60 -9.56
CA ASN A 143 26.53 -3.50 -10.52
C ASN A 143 26.34 -3.96 -11.99
N LEU A 144 25.28 -4.72 -12.22
CA LEU A 144 24.92 -5.25 -13.53
C LEU A 144 24.09 -4.22 -14.31
N ASN A 145 24.49 -3.99 -15.57
CA ASN A 145 23.73 -3.12 -16.48
C ASN A 145 23.51 -3.85 -17.80
N LEU A 146 22.29 -4.33 -18.04
CA LEU A 146 21.94 -5.05 -19.27
C LEU A 146 20.76 -4.42 -19.97
N THR A 147 20.85 -4.36 -21.29
CA THR A 147 19.74 -4.03 -22.19
C THR A 147 19.48 -5.20 -23.11
N HIS A 148 18.21 -5.51 -23.36
CA HIS A 148 17.81 -6.54 -24.32
C HIS A 148 16.45 -6.21 -24.93
N ASP A 149 16.19 -6.73 -26.13
CA ASP A 149 14.91 -6.59 -26.86
C ASP A 149 13.86 -7.67 -26.50
N ASN A 150 14.16 -8.45 -25.46
CA ASN A 150 13.28 -9.46 -24.85
C ASN A 150 13.55 -9.51 -23.34
N ALA A 151 13.12 -10.55 -22.63
CA ALA A 151 13.44 -10.72 -21.22
C ALA A 151 14.96 -10.65 -20.97
N VAL A 152 15.37 -9.71 -20.14
CA VAL A 152 16.80 -9.51 -19.82
C VAL A 152 17.31 -10.64 -18.93
N ILE A 153 16.49 -11.03 -17.93
CA ILE A 153 16.77 -12.15 -17.05
C ILE A 153 15.58 -13.13 -17.14
N LYS A 154 15.86 -14.37 -17.53
CA LYS A 154 14.86 -15.45 -17.62
C LYS A 154 15.24 -16.61 -16.73
N LEU A 155 14.39 -16.89 -15.73
CA LEU A 155 14.57 -17.93 -14.73
C LEU A 155 13.60 -19.07 -15.02
N ASN A 156 14.09 -20.12 -15.70
CA ASN A 156 13.28 -21.25 -16.16
C ASN A 156 13.29 -22.43 -15.16
N ASN A 157 13.40 -22.16 -13.88
CA ASN A 157 13.32 -23.16 -12.83
C ASN A 157 11.89 -23.25 -12.27
N THR A 158 11.48 -24.41 -11.84
CA THR A 158 10.20 -24.62 -11.16
C THR A 158 10.29 -24.43 -9.63
N GLU A 159 11.50 -24.39 -9.11
CA GLU A 159 11.84 -24.19 -7.70
C GLU A 159 12.00 -22.71 -7.36
N LYS A 160 12.62 -22.40 -6.22
CA LYS A 160 12.85 -21.03 -5.74
C LYS A 160 14.12 -20.44 -6.35
N ALA A 161 14.04 -19.19 -6.77
CA ALA A 161 15.20 -18.35 -7.12
C ALA A 161 15.27 -17.16 -6.15
N PHE A 162 16.46 -16.95 -5.57
CA PHE A 162 16.73 -15.80 -4.71
C PHE A 162 17.50 -14.75 -5.52
N LEU A 163 16.85 -13.64 -5.85
CA LEU A 163 17.48 -12.50 -6.50
C LEU A 163 18.02 -11.55 -5.43
N ASN A 164 19.31 -11.53 -5.27
CA ASN A 164 19.99 -10.74 -4.25
C ASN A 164 20.66 -9.49 -4.85
N ILE A 165 20.43 -8.34 -4.25
CA ILE A 165 21.04 -7.07 -4.61
C ILE A 165 21.89 -6.62 -3.40
N PRO A 166 23.23 -6.80 -3.43
CA PRO A 166 24.08 -6.50 -2.28
C PRO A 166 24.08 -5.02 -1.92
N ALA A 167 24.28 -4.71 -0.64
CA ALA A 167 24.43 -3.34 -0.17
C ALA A 167 25.55 -2.63 -0.93
N GLY A 168 25.34 -1.35 -1.25
CA GLY A 168 26.30 -0.53 -1.98
C GLY A 168 26.41 -0.83 -3.48
N THR A 169 25.59 -1.74 -4.01
CA THR A 169 25.50 -2.01 -5.45
C THR A 169 24.27 -1.39 -6.08
N SER A 170 24.38 -1.07 -7.38
CA SER A 170 23.26 -0.56 -8.18
C SER A 170 23.24 -1.27 -9.53
N SER A 171 22.14 -1.94 -9.84
CA SER A 171 21.95 -2.66 -11.09
C SER A 171 20.78 -2.09 -11.88
N SER A 172 20.90 -2.13 -13.21
CA SER A 172 19.89 -1.61 -14.13
C SER A 172 19.62 -2.61 -15.24
N LEU A 173 18.34 -2.89 -15.50
CA LEU A 173 17.92 -3.76 -16.58
C LEU A 173 16.91 -3.02 -17.47
N THR A 174 17.18 -3.01 -18.76
CA THR A 174 16.32 -2.36 -19.77
C THR A 174 15.80 -3.40 -20.76
N CYS A 175 14.49 -3.47 -20.92
CA CYS A 175 13.81 -4.39 -21.83
C CYS A 175 13.05 -3.57 -22.89
N ASN A 176 13.56 -3.55 -24.12
CA ASN A 176 13.02 -2.76 -25.22
C ASN A 176 12.40 -3.68 -26.29
N ILE A 177 11.10 -3.96 -26.16
CA ILE A 177 10.42 -4.86 -27.11
C ILE A 177 9.87 -4.05 -28.28
N PHE A 178 10.35 -4.33 -29.48
CA PHE A 178 9.89 -3.62 -30.68
C PHE A 178 8.55 -4.13 -31.22
N SER A 179 8.27 -5.43 -31.12
CA SER A 179 7.01 -6.01 -31.62
C SER A 179 6.68 -7.32 -30.90
N SER A 180 5.82 -7.29 -29.91
CA SER A 180 5.22 -8.50 -29.35
C SER A 180 3.92 -8.18 -28.64
N ASP A 181 2.89 -8.96 -28.96
CA ASP A 181 1.63 -9.00 -28.21
C ASP A 181 1.65 -10.03 -27.07
N ASP A 182 2.80 -10.67 -26.80
CA ASP A 182 2.92 -11.64 -25.70
C ASP A 182 2.82 -10.90 -24.35
N GLU A 183 1.75 -11.18 -23.65
CA GLU A 183 1.48 -10.61 -22.32
C GLU A 183 2.43 -11.13 -21.23
N ASN A 184 3.22 -12.17 -21.52
CA ASN A 184 4.10 -12.82 -20.56
C ASN A 184 5.53 -12.30 -20.59
N ILE A 185 5.84 -11.26 -21.37
CA ILE A 185 7.18 -10.71 -21.41
C ILE A 185 7.40 -9.72 -20.26
N ALA A 186 8.56 -9.85 -19.60
CA ALA A 186 9.01 -8.98 -18.53
C ALA A 186 10.53 -8.82 -18.59
N ALA A 187 11.07 -7.72 -18.04
CA ALA A 187 12.52 -7.58 -17.90
C ALA A 187 13.12 -8.72 -17.08
N ILE A 188 12.43 -9.12 -15.99
CA ILE A 188 12.75 -10.33 -15.23
C ILE A 188 11.53 -11.26 -15.28
N TYR A 189 11.73 -12.43 -15.85
CA TYR A 189 10.71 -13.47 -15.96
C TYR A 189 11.09 -14.69 -15.14
N SER A 190 10.19 -15.23 -14.31
CA SER A 190 10.42 -16.44 -13.52
C SER A 190 9.28 -17.45 -13.63
N LEU A 191 9.61 -18.71 -13.94
CA LEU A 191 8.66 -19.82 -13.91
C LEU A 191 8.37 -20.31 -12.48
N GLY A 192 9.36 -20.21 -11.58
CA GLY A 192 9.26 -20.62 -10.18
C GLY A 192 8.90 -19.46 -9.25
N THR A 193 9.02 -19.71 -7.95
CA THR A 193 8.94 -18.66 -6.93
C THR A 193 10.18 -17.78 -7.01
N LEU A 194 9.97 -16.47 -7.05
CA LEU A 194 11.04 -15.48 -7.08
C LEU A 194 11.04 -14.66 -5.79
N ILE A 195 12.19 -14.60 -5.12
CA ILE A 195 12.36 -13.87 -3.87
C ILE A 195 13.46 -12.84 -4.05
N LEU A 196 13.10 -11.56 -3.96
CA LEU A 196 14.04 -10.43 -4.00
C LEU A 196 14.56 -10.15 -2.60
N THR A 197 15.88 -10.06 -2.46
CA THR A 197 16.55 -9.82 -1.18
C THR A 197 17.71 -8.84 -1.34
N GLY A 198 18.26 -8.37 -0.22
CA GLY A 198 19.43 -7.49 -0.19
C GLY A 198 19.10 -6.05 0.14
N ALA A 199 20.14 -5.20 0.12
CA ALA A 199 20.08 -3.80 0.53
C ALA A 199 20.57 -2.84 -0.57
N GLY A 200 20.83 -3.33 -1.77
CA GLY A 200 21.24 -2.53 -2.93
C GLY A 200 20.07 -2.01 -3.75
N ASN A 201 20.39 -1.38 -4.87
CA ASN A 201 19.44 -0.72 -5.75
C ASN A 201 19.23 -1.51 -7.04
N LEU A 202 17.97 -1.68 -7.45
CA LEU A 202 17.59 -2.25 -8.74
C LEU A 202 16.64 -1.31 -9.49
N SER A 203 17.01 -0.97 -10.71
CA SER A 203 16.17 -0.19 -11.61
C SER A 203 15.79 -1.01 -12.83
N LEU A 204 14.48 -1.04 -13.14
CA LEU A 204 13.95 -1.70 -14.34
C LEU A 204 13.25 -0.67 -15.22
N GLN A 205 13.60 -0.69 -16.51
CA GLN A 205 12.91 0.09 -17.54
C GLN A 205 12.38 -0.87 -18.60
N THR A 206 11.09 -0.77 -18.95
CA THR A 206 10.55 -1.64 -20.00
C THR A 206 9.71 -0.88 -21.01
N GLU A 207 9.76 -1.30 -22.27
CA GLU A 207 8.83 -0.92 -23.31
C GLU A 207 8.02 -2.16 -23.73
N LYS A 208 6.71 -2.03 -23.78
CA LYS A 208 5.73 -3.09 -24.12
C LYS A 208 5.83 -4.37 -23.27
N ALA A 209 6.45 -4.29 -22.11
CA ALA A 209 6.67 -5.42 -21.20
C ALA A 209 6.35 -5.05 -19.76
N SER A 210 6.23 -6.06 -18.91
CA SER A 210 6.18 -5.92 -17.45
C SER A 210 7.59 -5.75 -16.87
N GLY A 211 7.68 -5.17 -15.68
CA GLY A 211 8.96 -5.09 -14.97
C GLY A 211 9.43 -6.47 -14.50
N ILE A 212 8.67 -7.10 -13.61
CA ILE A 212 8.91 -8.47 -13.12
C ILE A 212 7.62 -9.28 -13.31
N PHE A 213 7.75 -10.46 -13.92
CA PHE A 213 6.65 -11.42 -13.97
C PHE A 213 7.07 -12.78 -13.41
N CYS A 214 6.35 -13.24 -12.39
CA CYS A 214 6.56 -14.49 -11.71
C CYS A 214 5.35 -15.42 -11.89
N GLN A 215 5.55 -16.63 -12.41
CA GLN A 215 4.49 -17.62 -12.64
C GLN A 215 4.00 -18.31 -11.36
N LYS A 216 4.67 -18.10 -10.23
CA LYS A 216 4.25 -18.56 -8.91
C LYS A 216 4.14 -17.37 -7.93
N THR A 217 4.87 -17.44 -6.84
CA THR A 217 4.88 -16.39 -5.80
C THR A 217 6.04 -15.43 -6.03
N LEU A 218 5.75 -14.14 -6.07
CA LEU A 218 6.73 -13.08 -6.02
C LEU A 218 6.80 -12.53 -4.60
N ARG A 219 7.95 -12.70 -3.96
CA ARG A 219 8.22 -12.13 -2.64
C ARG A 219 9.28 -11.04 -2.73
N VAL A 220 9.02 -9.89 -2.12
CA VAL A 220 9.95 -8.77 -2.01
C VAL A 220 10.31 -8.61 -0.55
N ALA A 221 11.48 -9.12 -0.18
CA ALA A 221 12.04 -9.12 1.17
C ALA A 221 13.34 -8.29 1.20
N LEU A 222 13.27 -7.07 0.66
CA LEU A 222 14.38 -6.14 0.60
C LEU A 222 14.57 -5.44 1.96
N SER A 223 15.80 -5.06 2.27
CA SER A 223 16.11 -4.23 3.44
C SER A 223 15.49 -2.84 3.30
N ALA A 224 15.35 -2.13 4.41
CA ALA A 224 14.71 -0.81 4.43
C ALA A 224 15.42 0.23 3.53
N GLU A 225 16.75 0.10 3.39
CA GLU A 225 17.60 0.98 2.58
C GLU A 225 17.54 0.67 1.08
N ALA A 226 17.08 -0.53 0.72
CA ALA A 226 17.07 -0.98 -0.67
C ALA A 226 16.03 -0.22 -1.49
N LEU A 227 16.39 0.13 -2.72
CA LEU A 227 15.53 0.81 -3.67
C LEU A 227 15.19 -0.12 -4.84
N LEU A 228 13.92 -0.33 -5.08
CA LEU A 228 13.40 -0.98 -6.28
C LEU A 228 12.61 0.03 -7.11
N ASN A 229 13.17 0.46 -8.23
CA ASN A 229 12.54 1.41 -9.13
C ASN A 229 12.13 0.70 -10.42
N ILE A 230 10.85 0.74 -10.76
CA ILE A 230 10.33 0.11 -11.99
C ILE A 230 9.51 1.13 -12.76
N ASN A 231 9.89 1.34 -14.02
CA ASN A 231 9.10 2.04 -15.01
C ASN A 231 8.70 1.04 -16.08
N ALA A 232 7.45 0.65 -16.13
CA ALA A 232 6.98 -0.39 -17.02
C ALA A 232 5.82 0.09 -17.92
N ASP A 233 5.77 -0.38 -19.14
CA ASP A 233 4.62 -0.15 -20.02
C ASP A 233 3.42 -1.01 -19.65
N LYS A 234 3.66 -2.21 -19.13
CA LYS A 234 2.64 -3.11 -18.58
C LYS A 234 2.68 -3.10 -17.05
N ASP A 235 2.42 -4.23 -16.40
CA ASP A 235 2.47 -4.32 -14.93
C ASP A 235 3.92 -4.11 -14.43
N ALA A 236 4.09 -3.32 -13.37
CA ALA A 236 5.41 -3.19 -12.79
C ALA A 236 5.84 -4.47 -12.08
N LEU A 237 4.99 -5.02 -11.22
CA LEU A 237 5.15 -6.33 -10.57
C LEU A 237 3.92 -7.19 -10.85
N ARG A 238 4.15 -8.35 -11.44
CA ARG A 238 3.09 -9.31 -11.76
C ARG A 238 3.41 -10.68 -11.19
N ALA A 239 2.46 -11.28 -10.49
CA ALA A 239 2.57 -12.65 -10.00
C ALA A 239 1.33 -13.45 -10.39
N LYS A 240 1.50 -14.77 -10.53
CA LYS A 240 0.34 -15.62 -10.84
C LYS A 240 -0.40 -16.02 -9.57
N ASN A 241 0.32 -16.46 -8.53
CA ASN A 241 -0.31 -17.05 -7.36
C ASN A 241 -0.34 -16.13 -6.15
N ALA A 242 0.75 -15.41 -5.88
CA ALA A 242 0.79 -14.47 -4.75
C ALA A 242 1.86 -13.40 -4.92
N TYR A 243 1.62 -12.24 -4.34
CA TYR A 243 2.61 -11.23 -4.04
C TYR A 243 2.75 -11.07 -2.52
N ILE A 244 4.00 -11.11 -2.02
CA ILE A 244 4.31 -10.91 -0.60
C ILE A 244 5.34 -9.80 -0.48
N GLY A 245 4.99 -8.71 0.19
CA GLY A 245 5.86 -7.55 0.42
C GLY A 245 6.31 -7.48 1.87
N ASP A 246 7.60 -7.69 2.12
CA ASP A 246 8.19 -7.74 3.46
C ASP A 246 9.20 -6.63 3.71
N GLY A 247 9.36 -5.68 2.80
CA GLY A 247 10.26 -4.55 3.01
C GLY A 247 10.72 -3.86 1.73
N GLY A 248 11.70 -2.97 1.89
CA GLY A 248 12.27 -2.13 0.85
C GLY A 248 11.51 -0.84 0.59
N SER A 249 12.08 -0.01 -0.26
CA SER A 249 11.46 1.19 -0.81
C SER A 249 11.21 0.99 -2.30
N LEU A 250 9.94 0.90 -2.68
CA LEU A 250 9.50 0.58 -4.03
C LEU A 250 8.89 1.81 -4.68
N THR A 251 9.41 2.21 -5.84
CA THR A 251 8.78 3.19 -6.72
C THR A 251 8.37 2.47 -8.00
N LEU A 252 7.07 2.29 -8.18
CA LEU A 252 6.50 1.52 -9.27
C LEU A 252 5.63 2.43 -10.15
N ASN A 253 6.03 2.58 -11.39
CA ASN A 253 5.33 3.40 -12.37
C ASN A 253 4.90 2.54 -13.54
N THR A 254 3.64 2.70 -14.00
CA THR A 254 3.18 2.13 -15.25
C THR A 254 2.86 3.24 -16.24
N GLN A 255 3.25 3.07 -17.50
CA GLN A 255 3.21 4.14 -18.51
C GLN A 255 2.30 3.83 -19.70
N GLY A 256 2.10 2.57 -20.04
CA GLY A 256 1.33 2.15 -21.19
C GLY A 256 -0.14 2.60 -21.15
N ALA A 257 -0.67 3.00 -22.30
CA ALA A 257 -2.02 3.55 -22.44
C ALA A 257 -3.14 2.49 -22.39
N ARG A 258 -2.84 1.21 -22.22
CA ARG A 258 -3.84 0.14 -22.23
C ARG A 258 -4.45 -0.06 -20.85
N ASN A 259 -5.75 -0.35 -20.81
CA ASN A 259 -6.40 -0.84 -19.60
C ASN A 259 -5.73 -2.14 -19.14
N GLY A 260 -5.40 -2.25 -17.87
CA GLY A 260 -4.80 -3.45 -17.29
C GLY A 260 -3.32 -3.31 -16.90
N ASN A 261 -2.74 -2.10 -16.94
CA ASN A 261 -1.37 -1.86 -16.51
C ASN A 261 -1.35 -1.46 -15.03
N HIS A 262 -1.07 -2.43 -14.17
CA HIS A 262 -1.11 -2.29 -12.72
C HIS A 262 0.28 -2.11 -12.13
N THR A 263 0.42 -1.42 -11.00
CA THR A 263 1.73 -1.41 -10.33
C THR A 263 2.02 -2.75 -9.66
N ILE A 264 1.05 -3.37 -8.99
CA ILE A 264 1.18 -4.72 -8.45
C ILE A 264 -0.07 -5.53 -8.82
N SER A 265 0.09 -6.61 -9.55
CA SER A 265 -1.00 -7.49 -9.95
C SER A 265 -0.77 -8.95 -9.58
N VAL A 266 -1.83 -9.61 -9.11
CA VAL A 266 -1.87 -11.06 -8.93
C VAL A 266 -3.04 -11.61 -9.72
N ILE A 267 -2.76 -12.59 -10.58
CA ILE A 267 -3.72 -13.06 -11.59
C ILE A 267 -4.68 -14.09 -11.02
N ASN A 268 -4.17 -15.03 -10.21
CA ASN A 268 -4.94 -16.13 -9.60
C ASN A 268 -4.51 -16.34 -8.16
N GLY A 269 -4.76 -15.36 -7.29
CA GLY A 269 -4.37 -15.48 -5.89
C GLY A 269 -4.42 -14.17 -5.13
N TYR A 270 -3.53 -13.96 -4.20
CA TYR A 270 -3.63 -12.94 -3.17
C TYR A 270 -2.42 -12.02 -3.06
N ILE A 271 -2.63 -10.87 -2.42
CA ILE A 271 -1.58 -9.92 -2.05
C ILE A 271 -1.50 -9.83 -0.53
N ILE A 272 -0.29 -9.98 0.01
CA ILE A 272 0.02 -9.68 1.41
C ILE A 272 1.17 -8.67 1.45
N ILE A 273 0.99 -7.57 2.17
CA ILE A 273 2.06 -6.61 2.41
C ILE A 273 2.21 -6.43 3.91
N ASN A 274 3.38 -6.82 4.43
CA ASN A 274 3.67 -6.75 5.86
C ASN A 274 4.32 -5.43 6.24
N GLN A 275 5.21 -4.90 5.37
CA GLN A 275 5.91 -3.64 5.58
C GLN A 275 6.56 -3.15 4.28
N GLY A 276 7.18 -1.98 4.32
CA GLY A 276 7.88 -1.34 3.21
C GLY A 276 7.33 0.04 2.89
N ASN A 277 8.02 0.77 2.01
CA ASN A 277 7.60 2.06 1.51
C ASN A 277 7.24 1.93 0.03
N TYR A 278 6.03 2.30 -0.32
CA TYR A 278 5.47 2.11 -1.65
C TYR A 278 5.03 3.44 -2.25
N THR A 279 5.65 3.83 -3.37
CA THR A 279 5.17 4.89 -4.25
C THR A 279 4.65 4.24 -5.53
N LEU A 280 3.34 4.26 -5.72
CA LEU A 280 2.65 3.53 -6.79
C LEU A 280 1.93 4.51 -7.70
N ASN A 281 2.40 4.61 -8.95
CA ASN A 281 1.80 5.46 -9.98
C ASN A 281 1.26 4.58 -11.12
N ALA A 282 -0.03 4.27 -11.07
CA ALA A 282 -0.66 3.33 -11.97
C ALA A 282 -1.49 4.01 -13.05
N LYS A 283 -1.34 3.57 -14.31
CA LYS A 283 -2.25 3.92 -15.41
C LYS A 283 -3.54 3.09 -15.41
N SER A 284 -3.63 2.10 -14.52
CA SER A 284 -4.84 1.35 -14.21
C SER A 284 -5.00 1.25 -12.69
N ASN A 285 -5.21 0.05 -12.11
CA ASN A 285 -5.26 -0.12 -10.66
C ASN A 285 -3.84 -0.12 -10.08
N ALA A 286 -3.68 0.41 -8.86
CA ALA A 286 -2.37 0.30 -8.23
C ALA A 286 -2.14 -1.13 -7.68
N LEU A 287 -3.00 -1.63 -6.80
CA LEU A 287 -2.93 -3.01 -6.35
C LEU A 287 -4.18 -3.76 -6.81
N THR A 288 -3.99 -4.91 -7.44
CA THR A 288 -5.11 -5.76 -7.84
C THR A 288 -4.80 -7.24 -7.63
N ALA A 289 -5.72 -7.93 -6.95
CA ALA A 289 -5.74 -9.37 -6.88
C ALA A 289 -6.98 -9.86 -7.61
N ALA A 290 -6.81 -10.90 -8.42
CA ALA A 290 -7.89 -11.48 -9.21
C ALA A 290 -7.82 -13.01 -9.19
N SER A 291 -8.87 -13.68 -9.61
CA SER A 291 -8.87 -15.10 -9.92
C SER A 291 -9.92 -15.41 -10.98
N SER A 292 -9.54 -16.20 -11.97
CA SER A 292 -10.45 -16.84 -12.88
C SER A 292 -10.99 -18.18 -12.34
N GLN A 293 -10.42 -18.67 -11.22
CA GLN A 293 -10.78 -19.94 -10.59
C GLN A 293 -11.64 -19.68 -9.36
N GLN A 294 -12.82 -20.26 -9.31
CA GLN A 294 -13.76 -20.10 -8.18
C GLN A 294 -13.21 -20.65 -6.86
N THR A 295 -12.24 -21.55 -6.91
CA THR A 295 -11.63 -22.18 -5.73
C THR A 295 -10.55 -21.32 -5.08
N ILE A 296 -10.12 -20.23 -5.73
CA ILE A 296 -9.09 -19.32 -5.22
C ILE A 296 -9.75 -18.01 -4.83
N ASP A 297 -9.56 -17.62 -3.59
CA ASP A 297 -10.08 -16.35 -3.06
C ASP A 297 -9.00 -15.25 -3.18
N PRO A 298 -9.19 -14.28 -4.09
CA PRO A 298 -8.17 -13.28 -4.37
C PRO A 298 -8.25 -12.09 -3.41
N TYR A 299 -7.89 -12.29 -2.15
CA TYR A 299 -7.90 -11.26 -1.13
C TYR A 299 -6.64 -10.36 -1.16
N ILE A 300 -6.74 -9.19 -0.51
CA ILE A 300 -5.62 -8.28 -0.28
C ILE A 300 -5.54 -7.98 1.22
N THR A 301 -4.38 -8.25 1.83
CA THR A 301 -4.11 -7.95 3.24
C THR A 301 -2.88 -7.06 3.35
N ILE A 302 -3.03 -5.87 3.96
CA ILE A 302 -1.94 -4.95 4.22
C ILE A 302 -1.80 -4.81 5.73
N ASN A 303 -0.73 -5.40 6.27
CA ASN A 303 -0.45 -5.46 7.70
C ASN A 303 0.33 -4.24 8.21
N GLY A 304 1.00 -3.52 7.32
CA GLY A 304 1.80 -2.35 7.66
C GLY A 304 2.39 -1.69 6.42
N GLY A 305 3.30 -0.73 6.65
CA GLY A 305 3.99 -0.01 5.59
C GLY A 305 3.44 1.40 5.34
N THR A 306 4.15 2.14 4.49
CA THR A 306 3.78 3.48 4.05
C THR A 306 3.49 3.48 2.56
N PHE A 307 2.37 4.09 2.16
CA PHE A 307 1.90 4.08 0.78
C PHE A 307 1.55 5.48 0.30
N SER A 308 2.06 5.82 -0.88
CA SER A 308 1.59 6.91 -1.72
C SER A 308 1.09 6.32 -3.03
N ILE A 309 -0.21 6.34 -3.24
CA ILE A 309 -0.88 5.70 -4.38
C ILE A 309 -1.56 6.75 -5.23
N SER A 310 -1.22 6.77 -6.51
CA SER A 310 -1.90 7.51 -7.56
C SER A 310 -2.34 6.55 -8.66
N ALA A 311 -3.64 6.41 -8.90
CA ALA A 311 -4.18 5.46 -9.85
C ALA A 311 -5.21 6.11 -10.78
N TRP A 312 -5.13 5.78 -12.08
CA TRP A 312 -6.09 6.29 -13.06
C TRP A 312 -7.43 5.55 -13.01
N THR A 313 -7.45 4.36 -12.44
CA THR A 313 -8.68 3.66 -12.16
C THR A 313 -8.79 3.44 -10.66
N LYS A 314 -8.53 2.25 -10.13
CA LYS A 314 -8.75 1.93 -8.72
C LYS A 314 -7.43 1.96 -7.94
N GLY A 315 -7.50 2.46 -6.71
CA GLY A 315 -6.35 2.39 -5.81
C GLY A 315 -6.03 0.95 -5.44
N ILE A 316 -6.94 0.27 -4.76
CA ILE A 316 -6.82 -1.14 -4.35
C ILE A 316 -8.10 -1.87 -4.72
N ALA A 317 -7.98 -2.98 -5.45
CA ALA A 317 -9.14 -3.72 -5.94
C ALA A 317 -9.01 -5.23 -5.75
N SER A 318 -10.07 -5.84 -5.23
CA SER A 318 -10.20 -7.29 -5.11
C SER A 318 -11.67 -7.70 -5.23
N PRO A 319 -12.01 -8.75 -5.97
CA PRO A 319 -13.35 -9.33 -5.94
C PRO A 319 -13.65 -10.07 -4.62
N SER A 320 -12.73 -10.10 -3.69
CA SER A 320 -12.88 -10.67 -2.37
C SER A 320 -12.73 -9.61 -1.27
N ILE A 321 -11.99 -9.91 -0.22
CA ILE A 321 -11.82 -9.08 0.97
C ILE A 321 -10.57 -8.23 0.86
N ILE A 322 -10.66 -6.96 1.24
CA ILE A 322 -9.53 -6.07 1.49
C ILE A 322 -9.42 -5.85 3.00
N THR A 323 -8.23 -6.05 3.53
CA THR A 323 -7.92 -5.82 4.93
C THR A 323 -6.75 -4.86 5.08
N LEU A 324 -6.97 -3.77 5.79
CA LEU A 324 -5.94 -2.80 6.14
C LEU A 324 -5.75 -2.80 7.66
N SER A 325 -4.59 -3.24 8.15
CA SER A 325 -4.42 -3.49 9.59
C SER A 325 -3.56 -2.48 10.33
N ASN A 326 -2.55 -1.87 9.72
CA ASN A 326 -1.68 -0.89 10.39
C ASN A 326 -0.79 -0.14 9.39
N ALA A 327 -1.35 0.37 8.32
CA ALA A 327 -0.60 1.11 7.32
C ALA A 327 -0.76 2.63 7.50
N ASN A 328 0.21 3.38 6.97
CA ASN A 328 0.06 4.81 6.70
C ASN A 328 -0.12 4.98 5.19
N MET A 329 -1.30 5.39 4.76
CA MET A 329 -1.68 5.29 3.36
C MET A 329 -2.36 6.56 2.86
N ASN A 330 -1.85 7.06 1.74
CA ASN A 330 -2.47 8.11 0.96
C ASN A 330 -2.85 7.54 -0.42
N ILE A 331 -4.13 7.50 -0.73
CA ILE A 331 -4.66 7.00 -2.01
C ILE A 331 -5.38 8.12 -2.72
N ASN A 332 -5.00 8.36 -3.95
CA ASN A 332 -5.73 9.19 -4.90
C ASN A 332 -6.02 8.37 -6.16
N SER A 333 -7.29 8.22 -6.49
CA SER A 333 -7.74 7.49 -7.68
C SER A 333 -8.79 8.25 -8.46
N ILE A 334 -8.98 7.91 -9.73
CA ILE A 334 -10.07 8.47 -10.52
C ILE A 334 -11.36 7.69 -10.30
N ASP A 335 -11.28 6.36 -10.31
CA ASP A 335 -12.40 5.45 -10.00
C ASP A 335 -12.39 5.10 -8.50
N PHE A 336 -12.95 3.97 -8.08
CA PHE A 336 -12.99 3.55 -6.67
C PHE A 336 -11.59 3.54 -6.03
N ALA A 337 -11.45 4.19 -4.88
CA ALA A 337 -10.14 4.13 -4.22
C ALA A 337 -9.90 2.77 -3.55
N LEU A 338 -10.90 2.22 -2.87
CA LEU A 338 -10.91 0.84 -2.39
C LEU A 338 -12.14 0.13 -2.92
N GLN A 339 -11.96 -0.99 -3.62
CA GLN A 339 -13.03 -1.88 -4.02
C GLN A 339 -12.77 -3.30 -3.53
N GLY A 340 -13.54 -3.75 -2.54
CA GLY A 340 -13.53 -5.12 -2.01
C GLY A 340 -14.92 -5.72 -2.09
N ASP A 341 -15.17 -6.59 -3.08
CA ASP A 341 -16.56 -7.00 -3.37
C ASP A 341 -17.19 -7.81 -2.24
N LYS A 342 -16.42 -8.64 -1.53
CA LYS A 342 -16.91 -9.38 -0.36
C LYS A 342 -16.75 -8.62 0.96
N GLY A 343 -15.91 -7.58 1.01
CA GLY A 343 -15.78 -6.79 2.23
C GLY A 343 -14.51 -5.97 2.31
N ILE A 344 -14.58 -4.94 3.15
CA ILE A 344 -13.44 -4.09 3.48
C ILE A 344 -13.37 -3.95 4.99
N TYR A 345 -12.21 -4.29 5.56
CA TYR A 345 -11.89 -4.11 6.96
C TYR A 345 -10.76 -3.10 7.13
N ILE A 346 -10.98 -2.08 7.96
CA ILE A 346 -9.94 -1.16 8.41
C ILE A 346 -9.77 -1.35 9.91
N ASN A 347 -8.66 -1.98 10.32
CA ASN A 347 -8.46 -2.38 11.71
C ASN A 347 -7.66 -1.36 12.53
N GLN A 348 -6.69 -0.70 11.90
CA GLN A 348 -5.82 0.29 12.53
C GLN A 348 -5.02 1.01 11.44
N GLY A 349 -4.37 2.12 11.76
CA GLY A 349 -3.51 2.86 10.83
C GLY A 349 -4.02 4.27 10.56
N LYS A 350 -3.43 4.90 9.53
CA LYS A 350 -3.79 6.25 9.07
C LYS A 350 -4.07 6.20 7.59
N TYR A 351 -5.26 6.56 7.20
CA TYR A 351 -5.73 6.43 5.82
C TYR A 351 -6.34 7.74 5.33
N PHE A 352 -5.81 8.24 4.23
CA PHE A 352 -6.36 9.34 3.44
C PHE A 352 -6.70 8.77 2.07
N ILE A 353 -7.98 8.61 1.82
CA ILE A 353 -8.48 7.85 0.68
C ILE A 353 -9.41 8.75 -0.11
N GLU A 354 -8.98 9.10 -1.30
CA GLU A 354 -9.72 9.97 -2.21
C GLU A 354 -10.00 9.27 -3.54
N SER A 355 -11.24 9.36 -3.99
CA SER A 355 -11.66 9.10 -5.36
C SER A 355 -12.16 10.39 -5.98
N THR A 356 -11.73 10.73 -7.19
CA THR A 356 -12.14 11.96 -7.85
C THR A 356 -13.46 11.85 -8.62
N SER A 357 -13.89 10.63 -8.98
CA SER A 357 -15.09 10.42 -9.82
C SER A 357 -16.07 9.40 -9.26
N LYS A 358 -15.64 8.54 -8.33
CA LYS A 358 -16.44 7.47 -7.75
C LYS A 358 -16.37 7.45 -6.23
N ASN A 359 -16.82 6.36 -5.61
CA ASN A 359 -16.79 6.20 -4.16
C ASN A 359 -15.35 5.99 -3.66
N ALA A 360 -15.01 6.57 -2.52
CA ALA A 360 -13.76 6.25 -1.85
C ALA A 360 -13.72 4.78 -1.42
N ILE A 361 -14.84 4.27 -0.92
CA ILE A 361 -15.02 2.85 -0.56
C ILE A 361 -16.21 2.26 -1.31
N LYS A 362 -15.98 1.11 -1.97
CA LYS A 362 -17.01 0.29 -2.60
C LYS A 362 -16.92 -1.14 -2.09
N SER A 363 -18.01 -1.63 -1.50
CA SER A 363 -18.16 -3.05 -1.15
C SER A 363 -19.59 -3.51 -1.42
N ASN A 364 -19.76 -4.78 -1.80
CA ASN A 364 -21.08 -5.34 -2.06
C ASN A 364 -21.69 -6.02 -0.83
N LEU A 365 -20.88 -6.32 0.21
CA LEU A 365 -21.37 -7.02 1.40
C LEU A 365 -21.10 -6.27 2.70
N LEU A 366 -19.89 -5.75 2.92
CA LEU A 366 -19.62 -5.10 4.19
C LEU A 366 -18.49 -4.05 4.14
N PHE A 367 -18.58 -3.13 5.10
CA PHE A 367 -17.48 -2.26 5.52
C PHE A 367 -17.43 -2.23 7.05
N THR A 368 -16.26 -2.51 7.62
CA THR A 368 -16.04 -2.48 9.07
C THR A 368 -14.79 -1.66 9.42
N LEU A 369 -14.98 -0.65 10.26
CA LEU A 369 -13.89 0.11 10.89
C LEU A 369 -13.78 -0.29 12.36
N THR A 370 -12.59 -0.71 12.80
CA THR A 370 -12.39 -1.15 14.17
C THR A 370 -11.49 -0.25 14.98
N ALA A 371 -10.58 0.48 14.34
CA ALA A 371 -9.68 1.43 14.96
C ALA A 371 -8.98 2.30 13.91
N GLY A 372 -8.08 3.19 14.37
CA GLY A 372 -7.26 4.04 13.50
C GLY A 372 -7.93 5.32 13.08
N ARG A 373 -7.34 5.99 12.10
CA ARG A 373 -7.84 7.24 11.51
C ARG A 373 -8.08 7.05 10.01
N THR A 374 -9.30 7.29 9.58
CA THR A 374 -9.71 7.13 8.19
C THR A 374 -10.41 8.39 7.72
N PHE A 375 -9.86 9.00 6.68
CA PHE A 375 -10.44 10.14 5.99
C PHE A 375 -10.78 9.71 4.58
N LEU A 376 -12.06 9.78 4.24
CA LEU A 376 -12.62 9.35 2.97
C LEU A 376 -13.17 10.54 2.23
N ARG A 377 -12.87 10.60 0.94
CA ARG A 377 -13.44 11.60 0.07
C ARG A 377 -13.84 11.02 -1.26
N SER A 378 -15.04 11.36 -1.68
CA SER A 378 -15.55 11.04 -3.02
C SER A 378 -15.74 12.28 -3.86
N GLY A 379 -15.61 12.11 -5.17
CA GLY A 379 -15.81 13.17 -6.11
C GLY A 379 -17.29 13.41 -6.42
N GLY A 380 -17.64 14.67 -6.67
CA GLY A 380 -18.95 15.06 -7.19
C GLY A 380 -20.11 14.63 -6.27
N THR A 381 -21.07 13.95 -6.87
CA THR A 381 -22.29 13.47 -6.22
C THR A 381 -22.17 12.06 -5.63
N GLU A 382 -21.01 11.43 -5.77
CA GLU A 382 -20.82 10.05 -5.30
C GLU A 382 -20.69 10.00 -3.77
N THR A 383 -21.39 9.05 -3.15
CA THR A 383 -21.26 8.81 -1.69
C THR A 383 -19.85 8.34 -1.33
N PRO A 384 -19.26 8.77 -0.20
CA PRO A 384 -17.91 8.35 0.19
C PRO A 384 -17.81 6.85 0.49
N ILE A 385 -18.89 6.25 0.99
CA ILE A 385 -18.97 4.83 1.31
C ILE A 385 -20.18 4.25 0.57
N ASN A 386 -19.95 3.24 -0.25
CA ASN A 386 -20.99 2.52 -0.96
C ASN A 386 -21.01 1.06 -0.50
N VAL A 387 -21.92 0.76 0.42
CA VAL A 387 -22.29 -0.58 0.86
C VAL A 387 -23.80 -0.67 0.68
N PRO A 388 -24.36 -1.65 -0.05
CA PRO A 388 -25.80 -1.72 -0.32
C PRO A 388 -26.59 -1.91 0.97
N SER A 389 -27.87 -1.56 0.94
CA SER A 389 -28.79 -1.67 2.12
C SER A 389 -28.90 -3.08 2.71
N SER A 390 -28.64 -4.10 1.90
CA SER A 390 -28.56 -5.50 2.35
C SER A 390 -27.23 -5.87 3.00
N GLY A 391 -26.24 -4.99 2.93
CA GLY A 391 -24.90 -5.23 3.46
C GLY A 391 -24.76 -4.83 4.94
N THR A 392 -23.55 -4.92 5.44
CA THR A 392 -23.20 -4.53 6.82
C THR A 392 -22.29 -3.31 6.82
N PHE A 393 -22.68 -2.26 7.52
CA PHE A 393 -21.86 -1.11 7.81
C PHE A 393 -21.66 -1.00 9.32
N GLU A 394 -20.42 -1.18 9.79
CA GLU A 394 -20.11 -1.26 11.22
C GLU A 394 -18.91 -0.39 11.57
N ILE A 395 -19.02 0.41 12.62
CA ILE A 395 -17.93 1.20 13.18
C ILE A 395 -17.81 0.86 14.66
N LYS A 396 -16.77 0.11 15.00
CA LYS A 396 -16.56 -0.30 16.41
C LYS A 396 -15.81 0.75 17.20
N ALA A 397 -14.77 1.32 16.60
CA ALA A 397 -13.95 2.37 17.19
C ALA A 397 -13.15 3.11 16.12
N GLY A 398 -12.37 4.12 16.53
CA GLY A 398 -11.51 4.90 15.64
C GLY A 398 -12.08 6.27 15.30
N THR A 399 -11.44 6.93 14.36
CA THR A 399 -11.92 8.19 13.78
C THR A 399 -12.20 7.99 12.30
N LEU A 400 -13.39 8.31 11.86
CA LEU A 400 -13.79 8.34 10.45
C LEU A 400 -14.37 9.71 10.14
N LEU A 401 -13.82 10.35 9.12
CA LEU A 401 -14.46 11.47 8.41
C LEU A 401 -14.70 11.02 6.97
N ALA A 402 -15.94 10.99 6.54
CA ALA A 402 -16.30 10.62 5.19
C ALA A 402 -17.13 11.76 4.58
N ILE A 403 -16.65 12.30 3.46
CA ILE A 403 -17.24 13.43 2.76
C ILE A 403 -17.43 13.13 1.27
N GLY A 404 -18.55 13.59 0.71
CA GLY A 404 -18.89 13.35 -0.69
C GLY A 404 -20.32 13.72 -1.00
N GLY A 405 -20.94 13.02 -1.94
CA GLY A 405 -22.34 13.13 -2.26
C GLY A 405 -23.23 12.42 -1.23
N ARG A 406 -24.49 12.82 -1.19
CA ARG A 406 -25.50 12.23 -0.30
C ARG A 406 -25.80 10.79 -0.70
N PRO A 407 -25.81 9.83 0.25
CA PRO A 407 -26.19 8.47 -0.05
C PRO A 407 -27.69 8.38 -0.36
N GLU A 408 -28.05 7.76 -1.48
CA GLU A 408 -29.44 7.44 -1.83
C GLU A 408 -29.89 6.12 -1.17
N GLN A 409 -29.03 5.12 -1.21
CA GLN A 409 -29.25 3.81 -0.59
C GLN A 409 -27.92 3.29 -0.02
N MET A 410 -27.80 3.28 1.28
CA MET A 410 -26.62 2.78 1.98
C MET A 410 -27.09 1.87 3.12
N ALA A 411 -26.28 0.87 3.49
CA ALA A 411 -26.50 0.09 4.67
C ALA A 411 -26.62 1.00 5.91
N THR A 412 -27.61 0.73 6.74
CA THR A 412 -27.72 1.38 8.04
C THR A 412 -26.54 1.02 8.92
N LEU A 413 -26.09 1.98 9.73
CA LEU A 413 -25.04 1.72 10.69
C LEU A 413 -25.51 0.65 11.69
N LYS A 414 -24.72 -0.41 11.83
CA LYS A 414 -25.05 -1.55 12.70
C LYS A 414 -25.24 -1.10 14.16
N GLU A 415 -26.23 -1.64 14.83
CA GLU A 415 -26.47 -1.42 16.25
C GLU A 415 -25.20 -1.73 17.08
N GLY A 416 -24.93 -0.91 18.09
CA GLY A 416 -23.71 -1.02 18.89
C GLY A 416 -22.46 -0.36 18.30
N SER A 417 -22.57 0.25 17.12
CA SER A 417 -21.49 1.06 16.55
C SER A 417 -21.18 2.28 17.42
N GLN A 418 -19.94 2.80 17.27
CA GLN A 418 -19.50 4.03 17.91
C GLN A 418 -20.42 5.20 17.53
N THR A 419 -20.59 6.17 18.45
CA THR A 419 -21.36 7.39 18.19
C THR A 419 -20.93 8.07 16.88
N THR A 420 -21.89 8.25 15.99
CA THR A 420 -21.66 8.75 14.63
C THR A 420 -22.61 9.90 14.35
N PHE A 421 -22.12 10.92 13.69
CA PHE A 421 -22.86 12.06 13.19
C PHE A 421 -22.88 12.05 11.66
N ALA A 422 -24.04 12.15 11.07
CA ALA A 422 -24.22 12.32 9.63
C ALA A 422 -25.04 13.57 9.32
N PHE A 423 -24.63 14.31 8.33
CA PHE A 423 -25.23 15.58 7.99
C PHE A 423 -25.18 15.88 6.50
N SER A 424 -26.33 16.29 5.95
CA SER A 424 -26.44 16.70 4.55
C SER A 424 -26.50 18.22 4.47
N HIS A 425 -25.52 18.81 3.79
CA HIS A 425 -25.41 20.25 3.56
C HIS A 425 -24.44 20.49 2.42
N ASN A 426 -24.73 21.48 1.60
CA ASN A 426 -23.81 21.89 0.54
C ASN A 426 -22.64 22.66 1.13
N PHE A 427 -21.51 21.99 1.26
CA PHE A 427 -20.25 22.57 1.67
C PHE A 427 -19.47 23.00 0.41
N PRO A 428 -19.18 24.29 0.22
CA PRO A 428 -18.43 24.75 -0.94
C PRO A 428 -16.98 24.26 -0.89
N SER A 429 -16.37 24.16 -2.07
CA SER A 429 -14.94 23.86 -2.18
C SER A 429 -14.07 24.88 -1.43
N HIS A 430 -12.84 24.51 -1.10
CA HIS A 430 -11.84 25.37 -0.45
C HIS A 430 -12.31 26.00 0.87
N THR A 431 -13.21 25.38 1.59
CA THR A 431 -13.68 25.84 2.90
C THR A 431 -13.14 25.00 4.04
N LEU A 432 -13.11 25.55 5.24
CA LEU A 432 -12.80 24.79 6.45
C LEU A 432 -14.08 24.21 7.03
N LEU A 433 -14.01 23.01 7.52
CA LEU A 433 -14.96 22.39 8.45
C LEU A 433 -14.35 22.38 9.83
N HIS A 434 -15.06 22.93 10.79
CA HIS A 434 -14.62 22.96 12.19
C HIS A 434 -15.73 22.45 13.11
N LEU A 435 -15.43 21.41 13.85
CA LEU A 435 -16.33 20.78 14.82
C LEU A 435 -15.78 20.97 16.23
N ARG A 436 -16.61 21.49 17.16
CA ARG A 436 -16.23 21.71 18.55
C ARG A 436 -17.33 21.33 19.53
N GLU A 437 -16.94 21.06 20.78
CA GLU A 437 -17.80 20.96 21.97
C GLU A 437 -17.46 22.09 22.93
N GLY A 438 -18.30 23.11 23.02
CA GLY A 438 -17.94 24.31 23.77
C GLY A 438 -16.64 24.93 23.24
N GLU A 439 -15.63 25.02 24.09
CA GLU A 439 -14.27 25.47 23.74
C GLU A 439 -13.35 24.32 23.28
N ARG A 440 -13.77 23.09 23.39
CA ARG A 440 -12.95 21.92 23.02
C ARG A 440 -13.07 21.63 21.55
N GLU A 441 -11.97 21.72 20.85
CA GLU A 441 -11.89 21.31 19.47
C GLU A 441 -12.01 19.79 19.31
N VAL A 442 -12.74 19.37 18.27
CA VAL A 442 -12.91 17.98 17.89
C VAL A 442 -12.23 17.70 16.56
N LEU A 443 -12.43 18.58 15.57
CA LEU A 443 -11.91 18.43 14.23
C LEU A 443 -11.83 19.79 13.51
N THR A 444 -10.71 20.07 12.83
CA THR A 444 -10.62 21.11 11.80
C THR A 444 -10.04 20.51 10.52
N TYR A 445 -10.83 20.53 9.46
CA TYR A 445 -10.51 19.90 8.19
C TYR A 445 -10.70 20.87 7.02
N SER A 446 -9.74 20.88 6.09
CA SER A 446 -9.79 21.71 4.89
C SER A 446 -10.41 20.93 3.73
N LEU A 447 -11.56 21.37 3.25
CA LEU A 447 -12.12 20.87 2.00
C LEU A 447 -11.26 21.33 0.83
N SER A 448 -10.89 20.40 -0.04
CA SER A 448 -10.13 20.75 -1.24
C SER A 448 -11.03 21.36 -2.32
N TYR A 449 -10.65 21.19 -3.57
CA TYR A 449 -11.27 21.84 -4.74
C TYR A 449 -12.67 21.36 -5.11
N LEU A 450 -13.19 20.29 -4.50
CA LEU A 450 -14.55 19.82 -4.76
C LEU A 450 -15.49 20.21 -3.62
N SER A 451 -16.70 20.65 -3.97
CA SER A 451 -17.79 20.77 -3.02
C SER A 451 -18.29 19.39 -2.58
N CYS A 452 -19.00 19.30 -1.46
CA CYS A 452 -19.64 18.08 -1.02
C CYS A 452 -21.00 18.36 -0.38
N ASP A 453 -21.91 17.37 -0.47
CA ASP A 453 -23.28 17.48 0.02
C ASP A 453 -23.55 16.61 1.25
N TYR A 454 -22.56 15.85 1.67
CA TYR A 454 -22.70 14.91 2.77
C TYR A 454 -21.42 14.80 3.58
N LEU A 455 -21.60 14.75 4.88
CA LEU A 455 -20.56 14.52 5.87
C LEU A 455 -20.99 13.44 6.83
N LEU A 456 -20.15 12.43 7.05
CA LEU A 456 -20.28 11.45 8.12
C LEU A 456 -19.04 11.50 8.99
N PHE A 457 -19.22 11.69 10.29
CA PHE A 457 -18.11 11.79 11.24
C PHE A 457 -18.37 10.91 12.46
N THR A 458 -17.35 10.18 12.86
CA THR A 458 -17.31 9.45 14.12
C THR A 458 -15.91 9.51 14.73
N SER A 459 -15.86 9.59 16.03
CA SER A 459 -14.60 9.60 16.77
C SER A 459 -14.89 9.25 18.24
N GLY A 460 -13.93 8.65 18.93
CA GLY A 460 -13.96 8.51 20.39
C GLY A 460 -14.01 9.85 21.15
N LYS A 461 -13.83 10.98 20.45
CA LYS A 461 -14.02 12.32 20.99
C LYS A 461 -15.50 12.75 21.07
N LEU A 462 -16.40 12.07 20.36
CA LEU A 462 -17.84 12.30 20.45
C LEU A 462 -18.38 11.62 21.69
N LEU A 463 -18.52 12.39 22.77
CA LEU A 463 -19.03 11.92 24.06
C LEU A 463 -20.56 11.88 24.03
N PRO A 464 -21.19 10.91 24.70
CA PRO A 464 -22.65 10.83 24.80
C PRO A 464 -23.25 12.08 25.48
N ASN A 465 -24.44 12.49 25.05
CA ASN A 465 -25.24 13.58 25.62
C ASN A 465 -24.48 14.94 25.66
N LYS A 466 -23.62 15.16 24.65
CA LYS A 466 -22.92 16.43 24.48
C LYS A 466 -23.38 17.13 23.20
N ARG A 467 -23.43 18.46 23.26
CA ARG A 467 -23.72 19.31 22.12
C ARG A 467 -22.42 19.62 21.37
N TYR A 468 -22.49 19.49 20.05
CA TYR A 468 -21.40 19.83 19.14
C TYR A 468 -21.89 20.88 18.15
N ASP A 469 -21.05 21.86 17.87
CA ASP A 469 -21.31 22.91 16.90
C ASP A 469 -20.39 22.70 15.69
N LEU A 470 -21.00 22.64 14.48
CA LEU A 470 -20.30 22.53 13.21
C LEU A 470 -20.26 23.89 12.51
N TYR A 471 -19.07 24.35 12.22
CA TYR A 471 -18.80 25.60 11.50
C TYR A 471 -18.24 25.33 10.12
N GLN A 472 -18.53 26.24 9.21
CA GLN A 472 -17.98 26.29 7.86
C GLN A 472 -17.23 27.59 7.64
N GLY A 473 -16.10 27.54 6.91
CA GLY A 473 -15.25 28.71 6.66
C GLY A 473 -14.39 29.05 7.86
N GLY A 474 -14.07 30.33 8.02
CA GLY A 474 -13.08 30.77 8.99
C GLY A 474 -11.65 30.66 8.49
N THR A 475 -10.70 30.83 9.37
CA THR A 475 -9.25 30.73 9.08
C THR A 475 -8.52 30.04 10.20
N VAL A 476 -7.39 29.42 9.91
CA VAL A 476 -6.46 28.87 10.89
C VAL A 476 -5.17 29.68 10.82
N THR A 477 -4.71 30.19 11.97
CA THR A 477 -3.40 30.82 12.12
C THR A 477 -2.44 29.90 12.85
N GLU A 478 -1.15 29.92 12.49
CA GLU A 478 -0.10 29.08 13.09
C GLU A 478 -0.42 27.57 12.96
N GLY A 479 -1.15 27.20 11.91
CA GLY A 479 -1.65 25.85 11.71
C GLY A 479 -0.62 24.90 11.13
N VAL A 480 -0.55 23.68 11.65
CA VAL A 480 0.14 22.56 11.04
C VAL A 480 -0.90 21.63 10.41
N GLU A 481 -0.89 21.55 9.08
CA GLU A 481 -1.79 20.70 8.30
C GLU A 481 -1.08 19.43 7.85
N GLU A 482 -1.74 18.28 8.00
CA GLU A 482 -1.34 17.01 7.40
C GLU A 482 -2.54 16.40 6.69
N ASN A 483 -2.43 16.23 5.38
CA ASN A 483 -3.50 15.65 4.55
C ASN A 483 -4.87 16.32 4.79
N LYS A 484 -4.92 17.66 4.73
CA LYS A 484 -6.12 18.47 4.94
C LYS A 484 -6.65 18.54 6.38
N LEU A 485 -6.06 17.79 7.31
CA LEU A 485 -6.38 17.83 8.73
C LEU A 485 -5.43 18.78 9.46
N TYR A 486 -5.97 19.75 10.20
CA TYR A 486 -5.17 20.58 11.07
C TYR A 486 -4.86 19.83 12.38
N LYS A 487 -3.57 19.73 12.70
CA LYS A 487 -3.06 19.13 13.93
C LYS A 487 -2.84 20.14 15.03
N SER A 488 -2.60 21.40 14.67
CA SER A 488 -2.42 22.52 15.55
C SER A 488 -2.84 23.81 14.88
N GLY A 489 -2.90 24.91 15.62
CA GLY A 489 -3.25 26.24 15.16
C GLY A 489 -4.42 26.82 15.93
N CYS A 490 -4.70 28.10 15.68
CA CYS A 490 -5.85 28.80 16.25
C CYS A 490 -6.92 29.03 15.19
N TYR A 491 -8.07 28.40 15.36
CA TYR A 491 -9.21 28.60 14.47
C TYR A 491 -9.93 29.88 14.78
N LYS A 492 -10.11 30.72 13.76
CA LYS A 492 -10.96 31.90 13.78
C LYS A 492 -12.32 31.55 13.20
N ALA A 493 -13.36 31.69 13.98
CA ALA A 493 -14.68 31.20 13.66
C ALA A 493 -15.21 31.68 12.29
N GLY A 494 -15.70 30.72 11.51
CA GLY A 494 -16.55 30.93 10.33
C GLY A 494 -18.03 31.03 10.70
N THR A 495 -18.89 30.55 9.81
CA THR A 495 -20.34 30.56 10.00
C THR A 495 -20.78 29.24 10.66
N LEU A 496 -21.58 29.32 11.73
CA LEU A 496 -22.24 28.16 12.31
C LEU A 496 -23.23 27.56 11.29
N VAL A 497 -23.02 26.30 10.91
CA VAL A 497 -23.89 25.60 9.96
C VAL A 497 -25.02 24.88 10.71
N THR A 498 -24.64 24.13 11.75
CA THR A 498 -25.58 23.37 12.57
C THR A 498 -25.00 23.03 13.93
N PHE A 499 -25.84 22.56 14.80
CA PHE A 499 -25.43 21.87 16.01
C PHE A 499 -26.18 20.56 16.17
N PHE A 500 -25.60 19.61 16.89
CA PHE A 500 -26.25 18.36 17.22
C PHE A 500 -25.91 17.93 18.64
N THR A 501 -26.77 17.09 19.21
CA THR A 501 -26.51 16.47 20.50
C THR A 501 -26.38 14.97 20.28
N THR A 502 -25.27 14.41 20.76
CA THR A 502 -25.05 12.96 20.63
C THR A 502 -26.00 12.20 21.56
N ASN A 503 -26.94 11.48 20.97
CA ASN A 503 -27.59 10.35 21.60
C ASN A 503 -26.80 9.08 21.29
N LYS A 504 -27.09 7.97 21.96
CA LYS A 504 -26.29 6.73 21.85
C LYS A 504 -26.06 6.21 20.43
N THR A 505 -26.87 6.61 19.46
CA THR A 505 -26.75 6.30 18.02
C THR A 505 -27.57 7.32 17.23
N LEU A 506 -26.94 8.07 16.35
CA LEU A 506 -27.67 8.83 15.34
C LEU A 506 -27.73 7.96 14.09
N ASN A 507 -28.94 7.55 13.72
CA ASN A 507 -29.17 7.03 12.37
C ASN A 507 -29.05 8.20 11.38
N PRO A 508 -28.44 7.98 10.20
CA PRO A 508 -28.31 8.99 9.15
C PRO A 508 -29.66 9.41 8.58
#